data_d4c889fb5e7a690c254ab0b00dc93e0b
#
_entry.id   d4c889fb5e7a690c254ab0b00dc93e0b
#
_cell.length_a   1.000
_cell.length_b   1.000
_cell.length_c   1.000
_cell.angle_alpha   90.00
_cell.angle_beta   90.00
_cell.angle_gamma   90.00
#
_symmetry.space_group_name_H-M   'P 1'
#
loop_
_entity.id
_entity.type
_entity.pdbx_description
1 polymer ?
#
loop_
_entity_poly.entity_id
_entity_poly.type
_entity_poly.pdbx_seq_one_letter_code
_entity_poly.pdbx_strand_id
1 'polypeptide(L)' 'MITLKTIIVDDEPDSIELLKIELTTHCPQVAVAGTYTNSTKAVNDIEKLQPDLLFLDIEMP' A
#
# COMPACT_ATOMS: atom_id res chain seq x y z
N MET A 1 -19.40 -6.72 5.69
CA MET A 1 -18.28 -6.82 4.74
C MET A 1 -16.97 -6.48 5.43
N ILE A 2 -15.97 -7.33 5.28
CA ILE A 2 -14.67 -7.10 5.88
C ILE A 2 -13.87 -6.16 4.97
N THR A 3 -13.39 -5.08 5.53
CA THR A 3 -12.53 -4.14 4.82
C THR A 3 -11.08 -4.38 5.26
N LEU A 4 -10.20 -4.57 4.31
CA LEU A 4 -8.78 -4.77 4.58
C LEU A 4 -8.04 -3.44 4.47
N LYS A 5 -7.57 -2.95 5.61
CA LYS A 5 -6.74 -1.75 5.64
C LYS A 5 -5.38 -2.08 5.03
N THR A 6 -5.01 -1.38 3.97
CA THR A 6 -3.87 -1.74 3.13
C THR A 6 -2.89 -0.59 3.02
N ILE A 7 -1.60 -0.93 3.06
CA ILE A 7 -0.52 0.02 2.81
C ILE A 7 0.26 -0.46 1.59
N ILE A 8 0.62 0.48 0.72
CA ILE A 8 1.44 0.21 -0.46
C ILE A 8 2.75 0.95 -0.33
N VAL A 9 3.85 0.23 -0.47
CA VAL A 9 5.20 0.80 -0.47
C VAL A 9 5.88 0.44 -1.77
N ASP A 10 6.24 1.43 -2.57
CA ASP A 10 6.89 1.23 -3.87
C ASP A 10 7.65 2.51 -4.18
N ASP A 11 8.91 2.38 -4.61
CA ASP A 11 9.74 3.54 -4.94
C ASP A 11 9.30 4.24 -6.23
N GLU A 12 8.41 3.63 -7.00
CA GLU A 12 7.87 4.19 -8.24
C GLU A 12 6.44 4.69 -8.03
N PRO A 13 6.20 6.02 -8.04
CA PRO A 13 4.85 6.55 -7.85
C PRO A 13 3.83 6.06 -8.88
N ASP A 14 4.28 5.86 -10.13
CA ASP A 14 3.38 5.38 -11.18
C ASP A 14 2.90 3.96 -10.89
N SER A 15 3.77 3.12 -10.32
CA SER A 15 3.39 1.76 -9.94
C SER A 15 2.34 1.78 -8.83
N ILE A 16 2.47 2.71 -7.87
CA ILE A 16 1.49 2.86 -6.80
C ILE A 16 0.12 3.22 -7.39
N GLU A 17 0.08 4.19 -8.29
CA GLU A 17 -1.18 4.61 -8.91
C GLU A 17 -1.84 3.47 -9.67
N LEU A 18 -1.06 2.71 -10.44
CA LEU A 18 -1.57 1.59 -11.19
C LEU A 18 -2.14 0.52 -10.26
N LEU A 19 -1.42 0.19 -9.19
CA LEU A 19 -1.87 -0.80 -8.23
C LEU A 19 -3.14 -0.35 -7.51
N LYS A 20 -3.24 0.93 -7.16
CA LYS A 20 -4.45 1.48 -6.54
C LYS A 20 -5.66 1.30 -7.46
N ILE A 21 -5.50 1.60 -8.74
CA ILE A 21 -6.58 1.43 -9.72
C ILE A 21 -6.99 -0.04 -9.81
N GLU A 22 -6.01 -0.94 -9.89
CA GLU A 22 -6.27 -2.38 -9.96
C GLU A 22 -7.04 -2.87 -8.74
N LEU A 23 -6.58 -2.47 -7.55
CA LEU A 23 -7.22 -2.88 -6.30
C LEU A 23 -8.63 -2.34 -6.18
N THR A 24 -8.83 -1.07 -6.54
CA THR A 24 -10.15 -0.46 -6.49
C THR A 24 -11.12 -1.15 -7.44
N THR A 25 -10.63 -1.55 -8.60
CA THR A 25 -11.46 -2.16 -9.64
C THR A 25 -11.79 -3.60 -9.33
N HIS A 26 -10.81 -4.39 -8.86
CA HIS A 26 -10.96 -5.84 -8.73
C HIS A 26 -11.09 -6.34 -7.30
N CYS A 27 -10.70 -5.53 -6.33
CA CYS A 27 -10.69 -5.95 -4.92
C CYS A 27 -11.38 -4.90 -4.05
N PRO A 28 -12.72 -4.83 -4.11
CA PRO A 28 -13.44 -3.77 -3.39
C PRO A 28 -13.30 -3.85 -1.87
N GLN A 29 -12.89 -4.98 -1.32
CA GLN A 29 -12.66 -5.12 0.10
C GLN A 29 -11.34 -4.51 0.56
N VAL A 30 -10.46 -4.15 -0.36
CA VAL A 30 -9.18 -3.52 -0.05
C VAL A 30 -9.38 -2.01 0.05
N ALA A 31 -9.01 -1.44 1.21
CA ALA A 31 -9.04 0.01 1.43
C ALA A 31 -7.60 0.50 1.59
N VAL A 32 -7.14 1.31 0.65
CA VAL A 32 -5.76 1.82 0.69
C VAL A 32 -5.71 2.96 1.71
N ALA A 33 -5.06 2.70 2.85
CA ALA A 33 -4.94 3.66 3.93
C ALA A 33 -3.71 4.55 3.78
N GLY A 34 -2.69 4.09 3.08
CA GLY A 34 -1.50 4.89 2.87
C GLY A 34 -0.64 4.36 1.73
N THR A 35 0.05 5.27 1.06
CA THR A 35 1.00 4.92 0.01
C THR A 35 2.31 5.63 0.29
N TYR A 36 3.41 4.94 0.07
CA TYR A 36 4.72 5.45 0.41
C TYR A 36 5.73 5.11 -0.68
N THR A 37 6.54 6.09 -1.05
CA THR A 37 7.68 5.87 -1.94
C THR A 37 8.97 5.68 -1.16
N ASN A 38 8.91 5.82 0.17
CA ASN A 38 10.07 5.72 1.05
C ASN A 38 9.77 4.74 2.16
N SER A 39 10.61 3.71 2.29
CA SER A 39 10.39 2.65 3.27
C SER A 39 10.49 3.14 4.71
N THR A 40 11.30 4.16 4.98
CA THR A 40 11.45 4.67 6.34
C THR A 40 10.15 5.28 6.85
N LYS A 41 9.49 6.09 6.01
CA LYS A 41 8.19 6.65 6.38
C LYS A 41 7.13 5.55 6.53
N ALA A 42 7.18 4.54 5.66
CA ALA A 42 6.24 3.43 5.73
C ALA A 42 6.37 2.70 7.06
N VAL A 43 7.59 2.39 7.49
CA VAL A 43 7.83 1.69 8.75
C VAL A 43 7.26 2.47 9.92
N ASN A 44 7.47 3.79 9.95
CA ASN A 44 6.95 4.62 11.02
C ASN A 44 5.42 4.60 11.09
N ASP A 45 4.78 4.62 9.95
CA ASP A 45 3.31 4.68 9.89
C ASP A 45 2.65 3.32 10.02
N ILE A 46 3.34 2.24 9.68
CA ILE A 46 2.82 0.88 9.82
C ILE A 46 2.43 0.62 11.28
N GLU A 47 3.26 1.03 12.22
CA GLU A 47 2.96 0.84 13.64
C GLU A 47 1.69 1.57 14.06
N LYS A 48 1.46 2.75 13.51
CA LYS A 48 0.29 3.57 13.85
C LYS A 48 -0.97 3.07 13.17
N LEU A 49 -0.86 2.68 11.90
CA LEU A 49 -2.01 2.31 11.10
C LEU A 49 -2.42 0.85 11.28
N GLN A 50 -1.49 -0.02 11.66
CA GLN A 50 -1.73 -1.45 11.85
C GLN A 50 -2.51 -2.05 10.68
N PRO A 51 -1.91 -2.06 9.48
CA PRO A 51 -2.60 -2.54 8.30
C PRO A 51 -2.86 -4.04 8.35
N ASP A 52 -3.92 -4.47 7.68
CA ASP A 52 -4.22 -5.87 7.50
C ASP A 52 -3.40 -6.48 6.36
N LEU A 53 -3.00 -5.62 5.41
CA LEU A 53 -2.32 -6.07 4.20
C LEU A 53 -1.24 -5.06 3.82
N LEU A 54 -0.10 -5.58 3.41
CA LEU A 54 1.03 -4.75 3.00
C LEU A 54 1.53 -5.19 1.64
N PHE A 55 1.50 -4.29 0.67
CA PHE A 55 2.15 -4.49 -0.62
C PHE A 55 3.51 -3.81 -0.58
N LEU A 56 4.55 -4.59 -0.78
CA LEU A 56 5.91 -4.12 -0.69
C LEU A 56 6.64 -4.47 -1.97
N ASP A 57 7.00 -3.47 -2.76
CA ASP A 57 7.79 -3.65 -3.95
C ASP A 57 9.04 -2.78 -3.84
N ILE A 58 10.12 -3.39 -3.40
CA ILE A 58 11.40 -2.72 -3.29
C ILE A 58 12.33 -3.31 -4.33
N GLU A 59 12.70 -2.50 -5.32
CA GLU A 59 13.73 -2.89 -6.25
C GLU A 59 15.08 -2.65 -5.59
N MET A 60 15.80 -3.73 -5.38
CA MET A 60 17.16 -3.66 -4.87
C MET A 60 18.10 -3.63 -6.07
N PRO A 61 18.91 -2.58 -6.20
CA PRO A 61 19.89 -2.54 -7.28
C PRO A 61 20.95 -3.62 -7.14
#